data_d082a529c4947a9bb93e7275aee97565
#
_entry.id   d082a529c4947a9bb93e7275aee97565
#
_cell.length_a   1.000
_cell.length_b   1.000
_cell.length_c   1.000
_cell.angle_alpha   90.00
_cell.angle_beta   90.00
_cell.angle_gamma   90.00
#
_symmetry.space_group_name_H-M   'P 1'
#
loop_
_entity.id
_entity.type
_entity.pdbx_description
1 polymer ?
#
loop_
_entity_poly.entity_id
_entity_poly.type
_entity_poly.pdbx_seq_one_letter_code
_entity_poly.pdbx_strand_id
1 'polypeptide(L)'
;MKQRKLACIFGVLILSPLVIACGEETVLAPGELDTRERSQEEQDLGNDVIASSITWSLTSVEEGSHTRGKYDISFKNWSTDQGVGFEFFLFFYDAAGNEVARTETAQFFTLARIEQRFLYGNFTLNSVKTVEAANRMKRMEIVLVP
;
A
#
# COMPACT_ATOMS: atom_id res chain seq x y z
N MET A 1 36.58 32.25 -60.21
CA MET A 1 35.82 32.59 -59.02
C MET A 1 34.84 31.43 -58.70
N LYS A 2 35.14 30.59 -57.68
CA LYS A 2 34.28 29.46 -57.26
C LYS A 2 33.58 29.83 -55.93
N GLN A 3 32.31 30.07 -56.04
CA GLN A 3 31.48 30.27 -54.83
C GLN A 3 31.23 28.91 -54.17
N ARG A 4 31.66 28.76 -52.92
CA ARG A 4 31.34 27.63 -52.10
C ARG A 4 30.02 27.92 -51.35
N LYS A 5 28.98 27.14 -51.64
CA LYS A 5 27.70 27.16 -50.89
C LYS A 5 27.90 26.47 -49.56
N LEU A 6 27.72 27.20 -48.46
CA LEU A 6 27.65 26.66 -47.11
C LEU A 6 26.24 26.09 -46.89
N ALA A 7 26.13 24.80 -46.65
CA ALA A 7 24.88 24.17 -46.26
C ALA A 7 24.72 24.27 -44.73
N CYS A 8 23.75 25.07 -44.30
CA CYS A 8 23.32 25.07 -42.90
C CYS A 8 22.47 23.84 -42.62
N ILE A 9 22.99 22.93 -41.82
CA ILE A 9 22.22 21.82 -41.27
C ILE A 9 21.51 22.35 -40.04
N PHE A 10 20.21 22.57 -40.13
CA PHE A 10 19.33 22.84 -39.00
C PHE A 10 19.10 21.51 -38.23
N GLY A 11 19.80 21.31 -37.14
CA GLY A 11 19.49 20.28 -36.17
C GLY A 11 18.25 20.67 -35.39
N VAL A 12 17.12 19.99 -35.64
CA VAL A 12 15.93 20.13 -34.85
C VAL A 12 16.16 19.39 -33.52
N LEU A 13 16.44 20.15 -32.49
CA LEU A 13 16.47 19.62 -31.10
C LEU A 13 15.02 19.42 -30.65
N ILE A 14 14.55 18.19 -30.68
CA ILE A 14 13.26 17.82 -30.06
C ILE A 14 13.48 17.82 -28.56
N LEU A 15 13.16 18.92 -27.90
CA LEU A 15 12.97 18.94 -26.45
C LEU A 15 11.67 18.19 -26.13
N SER A 16 11.78 16.94 -25.72
CA SER A 16 10.67 16.24 -25.08
C SER A 16 10.36 16.95 -23.75
N PRO A 17 9.13 17.44 -23.52
CA PRO A 17 8.77 17.94 -22.21
C PRO A 17 8.75 16.75 -21.24
N LEU A 18 9.69 16.77 -20.30
CA LEU A 18 9.63 15.91 -19.13
C LEU A 18 8.38 16.32 -18.34
N VAL A 19 7.28 15.61 -18.53
CA VAL A 19 6.08 15.76 -17.68
C VAL A 19 6.46 15.18 -16.33
N ILE A 20 6.99 16.03 -15.46
CA ILE A 20 7.05 15.73 -14.02
C ILE A 20 5.60 15.74 -13.57
N ALA A 21 5.02 14.56 -13.45
CA ALA A 21 3.77 14.39 -12.71
C ALA A 21 4.08 14.73 -11.25
N CYS A 22 3.97 16.00 -10.90
CA CYS A 22 3.81 16.40 -9.50
C CYS A 22 2.50 15.81 -9.05
N GLY A 23 2.56 14.68 -8.33
CA GLY A 23 1.43 14.23 -7.53
C GLY A 23 1.07 15.39 -6.61
N GLU A 24 -0.11 15.96 -6.79
CA GLU A 24 -0.64 16.95 -5.85
C GLU A 24 -0.73 16.25 -4.48
N GLU A 25 0.22 16.52 -3.60
CA GLU A 25 0.06 16.22 -2.18
C GLU A 25 -1.12 17.06 -1.69
N THR A 26 -2.28 16.43 -1.63
CA THR A 26 -3.46 17.08 -1.06
C THR A 26 -3.15 17.34 0.40
N VAL A 27 -2.95 18.61 0.74
CA VAL A 27 -2.74 19.05 2.13
C VAL A 27 -4.06 18.91 2.85
N LEU A 28 -4.11 18.00 3.82
CA LEU A 28 -5.29 17.82 4.68
C LEU A 28 -5.46 19.04 5.59
N ALA A 29 -6.71 19.42 5.83
CA ALA A 29 -7.01 20.42 6.85
C ALA A 29 -6.59 19.91 8.25
N PRO A 30 -6.23 20.80 9.18
CA PRO A 30 -5.93 20.40 10.56
C PRO A 30 -7.12 19.63 11.18
N GLY A 31 -6.84 18.41 11.68
CA GLY A 31 -7.86 17.52 12.26
C GLY A 31 -8.69 16.73 11.25
N GLU A 32 -8.39 16.80 9.96
CA GLU A 32 -9.04 16.00 8.92
C GLU A 32 -8.40 14.61 8.84
N LEU A 33 -9.24 13.56 8.79
CA LEU A 33 -8.78 12.19 8.63
C LEU A 33 -8.41 11.91 7.17
N ASP A 34 -7.22 11.38 6.95
CA ASP A 34 -6.78 10.91 5.64
C ASP A 34 -7.45 9.58 5.28
N THR A 35 -8.56 9.66 4.57
CA THR A 35 -9.35 8.50 4.12
C THR A 35 -8.91 7.97 2.75
N ARG A 36 -7.87 8.53 2.14
CA ARG A 36 -7.39 8.08 0.83
C ARG A 36 -6.94 6.61 0.88
N GLU A 37 -7.23 5.90 -0.18
CA GLU A 37 -6.72 4.55 -0.37
C GLU A 37 -5.21 4.58 -0.55
N ARG A 38 -4.53 3.69 0.16
CA ARG A 38 -3.10 3.46 0.07
C ARG A 38 -2.85 2.10 -0.53
N SER A 39 -2.08 2.06 -1.61
CA SER A 39 -1.59 0.81 -2.19
C SER A 39 -0.12 0.63 -1.86
N GLN A 40 0.30 -0.61 -1.79
CA GLN A 40 1.68 -0.95 -1.51
C GLN A 40 2.14 -2.17 -2.30
N GLU A 41 3.44 -2.37 -2.30
CA GLU A 41 4.09 -3.44 -3.02
C GLU A 41 3.72 -4.82 -2.48
N GLU A 42 3.98 -5.83 -3.30
CA GLU A 42 3.86 -7.23 -2.96
C GLU A 42 4.71 -7.60 -1.75
N GLN A 43 4.17 -8.45 -0.89
CA GLN A 43 4.85 -8.98 0.28
C GLN A 43 4.97 -10.51 0.17
N ASP A 44 6.19 -11.03 0.24
CA ASP A 44 6.46 -12.45 0.38
C ASP A 44 6.19 -12.88 1.82
N LEU A 45 5.27 -13.82 1.99
CA LEU A 45 4.89 -14.36 3.31
C LEU A 45 5.60 -15.67 3.64
N GLY A 46 6.43 -16.18 2.73
CA GLY A 46 7.04 -17.51 2.84
C GLY A 46 6.10 -18.66 2.45
N ASN A 47 6.63 -19.88 2.44
CA ASN A 47 5.88 -21.10 2.10
C ASN A 47 5.12 -21.01 0.77
N ASP A 48 5.73 -20.41 -0.26
CA ASP A 48 5.15 -20.19 -1.57
C ASP A 48 3.91 -19.27 -1.59
N VAL A 49 3.67 -18.51 -0.54
CA VAL A 49 2.56 -17.57 -0.44
C VAL A 49 3.04 -16.13 -0.57
N ILE A 50 2.40 -15.40 -1.45
CA ILE A 50 2.60 -13.96 -1.59
C ILE A 50 1.28 -13.22 -1.40
N ALA A 51 1.37 -12.03 -0.80
CA ALA A 51 0.30 -11.05 -0.78
C ALA A 51 0.61 -9.97 -1.82
N SER A 52 -0.32 -9.76 -2.73
CA SER A 52 -0.20 -8.78 -3.81
C SER A 52 -1.42 -7.87 -3.83
N SER A 53 -1.37 -6.80 -4.59
CA SER A 53 -2.48 -5.83 -4.68
C SER A 53 -3.01 -5.41 -3.31
N ILE A 54 -2.09 -5.11 -2.40
CA ILE A 54 -2.42 -4.73 -1.02
C ILE A 54 -2.90 -3.28 -1.02
N THR A 55 -4.16 -3.06 -0.70
CA THR A 55 -4.71 -1.72 -0.52
C THR A 55 -5.42 -1.60 0.83
N TRP A 56 -5.44 -0.41 1.38
CA TRP A 56 -6.11 -0.11 2.62
C TRP A 56 -6.43 1.37 2.76
N SER A 57 -7.44 1.68 3.56
CA SER A 57 -7.80 3.07 3.89
C SER A 57 -8.41 3.17 5.27
N LEU A 58 -8.32 4.36 5.85
CA LEU A 58 -9.02 4.71 7.07
C LEU A 58 -10.46 5.11 6.73
N THR A 59 -11.39 4.77 7.57
CA THR A 59 -12.82 5.10 7.37
C THR A 59 -13.35 6.05 8.43
N SER A 60 -12.90 5.92 9.68
CA SER A 60 -13.33 6.78 10.78
C SER A 60 -12.36 6.72 11.96
N VAL A 61 -12.36 7.77 12.75
CA VAL A 61 -11.78 7.83 14.08
C VAL A 61 -12.88 8.23 15.05
N GLU A 62 -13.08 7.42 16.08
CA GLU A 62 -13.87 7.77 17.23
C GLU A 62 -12.93 8.26 18.32
N GLU A 63 -12.86 9.58 18.48
CA GLU A 63 -11.91 10.23 19.39
C GLU A 63 -12.00 9.67 20.81
N GLY A 64 -10.85 9.30 21.37
CA GLY A 64 -10.75 8.69 22.69
C GLY A 64 -11.08 7.19 22.72
N SER A 65 -11.56 6.59 21.63
CA SER A 65 -11.99 5.21 21.54
C SER A 65 -11.13 4.37 20.59
N HIS A 66 -11.31 4.51 19.28
CA HIS A 66 -10.67 3.65 18.29
C HIS A 66 -10.64 4.27 16.89
N THR A 67 -9.84 3.68 16.02
CA THR A 67 -9.79 3.96 14.59
C THR A 67 -10.29 2.75 13.80
N ARG A 68 -11.05 2.98 12.74
CA ARG A 68 -11.51 1.94 11.81
C ARG A 68 -10.96 2.16 10.42
N GLY A 69 -10.80 1.07 9.71
CA GLY A 69 -10.40 1.07 8.31
C GLY A 69 -10.85 -0.18 7.59
N LYS A 70 -10.54 -0.23 6.31
CA LYS A 70 -10.79 -1.37 5.43
C LYS A 70 -9.52 -1.75 4.68
N TYR A 71 -9.45 -3.00 4.25
CA TYR A 71 -8.36 -3.51 3.42
C TYR A 71 -8.87 -4.43 2.33
N ASP A 72 -8.06 -4.56 1.29
CA ASP A 72 -8.21 -5.50 0.19
C ASP A 72 -6.84 -6.08 -0.12
N ILE A 73 -6.73 -7.39 -0.08
CA ILE A 73 -5.48 -8.11 -0.28
C ILE A 73 -5.72 -9.29 -1.21
N SER A 74 -4.90 -9.41 -2.25
CA SER A 74 -4.85 -10.61 -3.08
C SER A 74 -3.76 -11.52 -2.55
N PHE A 75 -4.14 -12.72 -2.09
CA PHE A 75 -3.19 -13.78 -1.73
C PHE A 75 -3.06 -14.78 -2.86
N LYS A 76 -1.85 -15.25 -3.09
CA LYS A 76 -1.56 -16.31 -4.06
C LYS A 76 -0.65 -17.35 -3.45
N ASN A 77 -1.07 -18.63 -3.56
CA ASN A 77 -0.25 -19.79 -3.25
C ASN A 77 0.35 -20.34 -4.55
N TRP A 78 1.66 -20.35 -4.64
CA TRP A 78 2.39 -20.89 -5.79
C TRP A 78 2.75 -22.37 -5.65
N SER A 79 2.52 -22.97 -4.48
CA SER A 79 2.81 -24.39 -4.27
C SER A 79 1.97 -25.24 -5.21
N THR A 80 2.63 -26.17 -5.89
CA THR A 80 1.99 -27.19 -6.74
C THR A 80 1.53 -28.39 -5.93
N ASP A 81 2.03 -28.55 -4.72
CA ASP A 81 1.90 -29.78 -3.95
C ASP A 81 0.82 -29.71 -2.89
N GLN A 82 0.66 -28.55 -2.24
CA GLN A 82 -0.23 -28.43 -1.10
C GLN A 82 -0.94 -27.09 -1.01
N GLY A 83 -2.12 -27.11 -0.36
CA GLY A 83 -2.78 -25.92 0.15
C GLY A 83 -2.12 -25.43 1.43
N VAL A 84 -2.39 -24.20 1.79
CA VAL A 84 -1.87 -23.56 3.00
C VAL A 84 -2.99 -22.88 3.77
N GLY A 85 -2.94 -22.99 5.09
CA GLY A 85 -3.76 -22.22 6.02
C GLY A 85 -2.83 -21.41 6.92
N PHE A 86 -3.17 -20.17 7.17
CA PHE A 86 -2.37 -19.29 8.02
C PHE A 86 -3.25 -18.27 8.75
N GLU A 87 -2.76 -17.82 9.87
CA GLU A 87 -3.31 -16.69 10.61
C GLU A 87 -2.37 -15.51 10.48
N PHE A 88 -2.94 -14.31 10.44
CA PHE A 88 -2.13 -13.11 10.30
C PHE A 88 -2.74 -11.93 11.05
N PHE A 89 -1.86 -10.99 11.43
CA PHE A 89 -2.19 -9.66 11.90
C PHE A 89 -1.86 -8.62 10.84
N LEU A 90 -2.53 -7.47 10.91
CA LEU A 90 -2.15 -6.27 10.17
C LEU A 90 -1.39 -5.33 11.10
N PHE A 91 -0.18 -4.99 10.72
CA PHE A 91 0.68 -4.04 11.41
C PHE A 91 0.75 -2.75 10.61
N PHE A 92 0.68 -1.63 11.27
CA PHE A 92 0.71 -0.31 10.66
C PHE A 92 1.91 0.48 11.13
N TYR A 93 2.62 1.08 10.19
CA TYR A 93 3.87 1.80 10.43
C TYR A 93 3.77 3.25 9.95
N ASP A 94 4.53 4.13 10.60
CA ASP A 94 4.73 5.50 10.16
C ASP A 94 5.73 5.59 8.99
N ALA A 95 5.97 6.82 8.50
CA ALA A 95 6.91 7.07 7.42
C ALA A 95 8.38 6.76 7.80
N ALA A 96 8.71 6.74 9.09
CA ALA A 96 10.03 6.37 9.59
C ALA A 96 10.21 4.87 9.83
N GLY A 97 9.14 4.07 9.65
CA GLY A 97 9.13 2.63 9.87
C GLY A 97 8.88 2.21 11.31
N ASN A 98 8.43 3.11 12.19
CA ASN A 98 8.05 2.74 13.55
C ASN A 98 6.62 2.20 13.55
N GLU A 99 6.38 1.13 14.32
CA GLU A 99 5.03 0.60 14.52
C GLU A 99 4.15 1.64 15.21
N VAL A 100 3.02 1.94 14.60
CA VAL A 100 1.99 2.82 15.17
C VAL A 100 0.90 2.01 15.83
N ALA A 101 0.48 0.92 15.18
CA ALA A 101 -0.59 0.06 15.65
C ALA A 101 -0.56 -1.32 14.99
N ARG A 102 -1.35 -2.24 15.54
CA ARG A 102 -1.67 -3.53 14.93
C ARG A 102 -3.08 -3.96 15.30
N THR A 103 -3.66 -4.86 14.50
CA THR A 103 -4.93 -5.50 14.86
C THR A 103 -4.76 -6.38 16.08
N GLU A 104 -5.77 -6.42 16.95
CA GLU A 104 -5.74 -7.24 18.17
C GLU A 104 -6.15 -8.70 17.93
N THR A 105 -6.88 -8.94 16.85
CA THR A 105 -7.37 -10.27 16.46
C THR A 105 -6.73 -10.69 15.16
N ALA A 106 -6.19 -11.90 15.15
CA ALA A 106 -5.68 -12.53 13.94
C ALA A 106 -6.82 -12.87 12.98
N GLN A 107 -6.52 -12.75 11.68
CA GLN A 107 -7.41 -13.21 10.61
C GLN A 107 -6.94 -14.58 10.15
N PHE A 108 -7.86 -15.53 10.00
CA PHE A 108 -7.55 -16.84 9.45
C PHE A 108 -7.89 -16.88 7.96
N PHE A 109 -6.98 -17.43 7.14
CA PHE A 109 -7.15 -17.54 5.70
C PHE A 109 -6.59 -18.86 5.17
N THR A 110 -7.23 -19.41 4.14
CA THR A 110 -6.80 -20.65 3.49
C THR A 110 -6.75 -20.49 1.99
N LEU A 111 -5.74 -21.10 1.39
CA LEU A 111 -5.56 -21.20 -0.06
C LEU A 111 -5.34 -22.64 -0.45
N ALA A 112 -5.99 -23.11 -1.52
CA ALA A 112 -5.63 -24.35 -2.18
C ALA A 112 -4.28 -24.18 -2.91
N ARG A 113 -3.73 -25.28 -3.42
CA ARG A 113 -2.55 -25.23 -4.29
C ARG A 113 -2.84 -24.40 -5.54
N ILE A 114 -1.88 -23.58 -5.96
CA ILE A 114 -1.96 -22.73 -7.16
C ILE A 114 -3.24 -21.85 -7.15
N GLU A 115 -3.74 -21.48 -5.97
CA GLU A 115 -4.91 -20.62 -5.83
C GLU A 115 -4.52 -19.16 -5.63
N GLN A 116 -5.26 -18.27 -6.29
CA GLN A 116 -5.27 -16.84 -5.98
C GLN A 116 -6.67 -16.47 -5.46
N ARG A 117 -6.71 -15.77 -4.34
CA ARG A 117 -7.97 -15.35 -3.73
C ARG A 117 -7.85 -13.94 -3.15
N PHE A 118 -8.92 -13.18 -3.30
CA PHE A 118 -9.05 -11.86 -2.70
C PHE A 118 -9.69 -11.94 -1.32
N LEU A 119 -9.14 -11.18 -0.40
CA LEU A 119 -9.67 -11.00 0.95
C LEU A 119 -9.99 -9.53 1.17
N TYR A 120 -11.29 -9.25 1.38
CA TYR A 120 -11.80 -7.93 1.76
C TYR A 120 -12.16 -7.94 3.23
N GLY A 121 -11.79 -6.92 3.95
CA GLY A 121 -12.10 -6.87 5.37
C GLY A 121 -12.06 -5.47 5.95
N ASN A 122 -12.50 -5.40 7.20
CA ASN A 122 -12.41 -4.21 8.02
C ASN A 122 -11.47 -4.49 9.19
N PHE A 123 -10.82 -3.44 9.68
CA PHE A 123 -10.04 -3.51 10.89
C PHE A 123 -10.47 -2.43 11.88
N THR A 124 -10.24 -2.71 13.14
CA THR A 124 -10.41 -1.77 14.25
C THR A 124 -9.12 -1.74 15.07
N LEU A 125 -8.65 -0.54 15.39
CA LEU A 125 -7.43 -0.28 16.14
C LEU A 125 -7.77 0.47 17.42
N ASN A 126 -7.91 -0.27 18.54
CA ASN A 126 -8.26 0.31 19.83
C ASN A 126 -7.11 1.15 20.45
N SER A 127 -5.88 0.94 19.97
CA SER A 127 -4.71 1.72 20.38
C SER A 127 -4.61 3.08 19.70
N VAL A 128 -5.31 3.31 18.58
CA VAL A 128 -5.26 4.54 17.80
C VAL A 128 -6.56 5.33 18.01
N LYS A 129 -6.50 6.36 18.84
CA LYS A 129 -7.67 7.05 19.40
C LYS A 129 -7.80 8.50 18.93
N THR A 130 -6.94 8.98 18.06
CA THR A 130 -6.95 10.35 17.56
C THR A 130 -6.70 10.39 16.06
N VAL A 131 -7.22 11.40 15.38
CA VAL A 131 -6.99 11.64 13.95
C VAL A 131 -5.50 11.82 13.66
N GLU A 132 -4.76 12.50 14.53
CA GLU A 132 -3.32 12.69 14.36
C GLU A 132 -2.57 11.35 14.36
N ALA A 133 -2.84 10.49 15.35
CA ALA A 133 -2.23 9.16 15.41
C ALA A 133 -2.61 8.29 14.21
N ALA A 134 -3.88 8.34 13.77
CA ALA A 134 -4.36 7.62 12.61
C ALA A 134 -3.66 8.09 11.32
N ASN A 135 -3.49 9.38 11.12
CA ASN A 135 -2.83 9.97 9.95
C ASN A 135 -1.32 9.67 9.88
N ARG A 136 -0.70 9.27 11.00
CA ARG A 136 0.71 8.80 11.00
C ARG A 136 0.90 7.46 10.32
N MET A 137 -0.14 6.63 10.21
CA MET A 137 -0.06 5.34 9.54
C MET A 137 0.13 5.54 8.03
N LYS A 138 1.25 5.06 7.49
CA LYS A 138 1.63 5.23 6.07
C LYS A 138 1.79 3.91 5.34
N ARG A 139 2.11 2.83 6.05
CA ARG A 139 2.33 1.50 5.50
C ARG A 139 1.64 0.44 6.36
N MET A 140 1.14 -0.61 5.73
CA MET A 140 0.56 -1.78 6.38
C MET A 140 1.41 -3.01 6.04
N GLU A 141 1.65 -3.89 6.98
CA GLU A 141 2.29 -5.18 6.76
C GLU A 141 1.38 -6.31 7.25
N ILE A 142 1.47 -7.43 6.55
CA ILE A 142 0.84 -8.68 6.92
C ILE A 142 1.87 -9.50 7.69
N VAL A 143 1.60 -9.80 8.95
CA VAL A 143 2.50 -10.55 9.82
C VAL A 143 1.84 -11.86 10.21
N LEU A 144 2.44 -12.99 9.80
CA LEU A 144 1.91 -14.31 10.10
C LEU A 144 2.07 -14.63 11.58
N VAL A 145 1.09 -15.33 12.12
CA VAL A 145 1.17 -15.95 13.45
C VAL A 145 2.09 -17.17 13.33
N PRO A 146 3.12 -17.28 14.20
CA PRO A 146 4.05 -18.40 14.19
C PRO A 146 3.39 -19.74 14.45
#